data_301df9391eb190793d09570b46c2263b
#
_entry.id   301df9391eb190793d09570b46c2263b
#
_cell.length_a   1.000
_cell.length_b   1.000
_cell.length_c   1.000
_cell.angle_alpha   90.00
_cell.angle_beta   90.00
_cell.angle_gamma   90.00
#
_symmetry.space_group_name_H-M   'P 1'
#
loop_
_entity.id
_entity.type
_entity.pdbx_description
1 polymer ?
#
loop_
_entity_poly.entity_id
_entity_poly.type
_entity_poly.pdbx_seq_one_letter_code
_entity_poly.pdbx_strand_id
1 'polypeptide(L)'
;ELLATKYRYILNASVMLGQSKNPFQAEIDAPCELIDFLRFSTFYASQVYADQPYSETGILNRMEYRALEGFVFSLTPFNFTSIASNLNMAPAMMGNVAVWKPSTTAIHSNYFLMKVFQEAGLPDGVVNFIPGQGSVIGKVITGSRDLAGFHFTGSTSTFNTLWRQIGENLGHYKSYPKIVGETGGKNFIFAHPSAPALDVATAIVRGAFEYQGQKCSAGSRAYIPASLW
;
A
#
# COMPACT_ATOMS: atom_id res chain seq x y z
N GLU A 1 -1.04 2.67 19.02
CA GLU A 1 -1.78 3.41 20.05
C GLU A 1 -2.21 4.80 19.55
N LEU A 2 -1.31 5.68 19.09
CA LEU A 2 -1.64 7.03 18.61
C LEU A 2 -2.78 7.06 17.57
N LEU A 3 -2.81 6.13 16.64
CA LEU A 3 -3.86 6.01 15.63
C LEU A 3 -5.22 5.58 16.20
N ALA A 4 -5.21 4.80 17.28
CA ALA A 4 -6.44 4.33 17.92
C ALA A 4 -7.03 5.37 18.89
N THR A 5 -6.24 6.38 19.28
CA THR A 5 -6.61 7.36 20.31
C THR A 5 -6.52 8.79 19.78
N LYS A 6 -5.40 9.46 19.98
CA LYS A 6 -5.18 10.88 19.71
C LYS A 6 -5.47 11.30 18.27
N TYR A 7 -5.02 10.51 17.29
CA TYR A 7 -5.11 10.86 15.87
C TYR A 7 -6.28 10.25 15.13
N ARG A 8 -7.08 9.38 15.77
CA ARG A 8 -8.16 8.66 15.11
C ARG A 8 -9.13 9.58 14.38
N TYR A 9 -9.71 10.54 15.10
CA TYR A 9 -10.71 11.45 14.53
C TYR A 9 -10.08 12.50 13.60
N ILE A 10 -8.85 12.92 13.88
CA ILE A 10 -8.11 13.84 13.02
C ILE A 10 -7.85 13.18 11.66
N LEU A 11 -7.42 11.93 11.67
CA LEU A 11 -7.18 11.17 10.45
C LEU A 11 -8.48 10.95 9.67
N ASN A 12 -9.56 10.55 10.35
CA ASN A 12 -10.86 10.42 9.70
C ASN A 12 -11.31 11.72 9.04
N ALA A 13 -11.24 12.83 9.76
CA ALA A 13 -11.61 14.14 9.22
C ALA A 13 -10.76 14.51 8.00
N SER A 14 -9.45 14.25 8.04
CA SER A 14 -8.55 14.54 6.93
C SER A 14 -8.85 13.71 5.69
N VAL A 15 -9.25 12.46 5.86
CA VAL A 15 -9.68 11.56 4.78
C VAL A 15 -11.04 12.00 4.20
N MET A 16 -11.98 12.36 5.06
CA MET A 16 -13.28 12.88 4.61
C MET A 16 -13.11 14.14 3.76
N LEU A 17 -12.30 15.10 4.21
CA LEU A 17 -12.07 16.37 3.52
C LEU A 17 -11.22 16.20 2.24
N GLY A 18 -10.18 15.39 2.29
CA GLY A 18 -9.23 15.24 1.17
C GLY A 18 -9.65 14.23 0.11
N GLN A 19 -10.41 13.20 0.50
CA GLN A 19 -10.73 12.06 -0.37
C GLN A 19 -12.25 11.89 -0.57
N SER A 20 -13.08 12.78 0.00
CA SER A 20 -14.56 12.75 -0.11
C SER A 20 -15.19 11.44 0.37
N LYS A 21 -14.62 10.83 1.39
CA LYS A 21 -15.19 9.66 2.05
C LYS A 21 -16.18 10.06 3.12
N ASN A 22 -17.18 9.21 3.36
CA ASN A 22 -18.05 9.37 4.53
C ASN A 22 -17.31 8.90 5.81
N PRO A 23 -17.82 9.18 7.02
CA PRO A 23 -17.15 8.83 8.27
C PRO A 23 -16.84 7.34 8.40
N PHE A 24 -17.75 6.49 7.94
CA PHE A 24 -17.62 5.03 8.02
C PHE A 24 -16.50 4.52 7.11
N GLN A 25 -16.45 5.01 5.88
CA GLN A 25 -15.38 4.68 4.92
C GLN A 25 -14.01 5.20 5.40
N ALA A 26 -13.98 6.43 5.94
CA ALA A 26 -12.75 7.00 6.47
C ALA A 26 -12.19 6.18 7.63
N GLU A 27 -13.04 5.75 8.55
CA GLU A 27 -12.67 4.94 9.71
C GLU A 27 -12.08 3.58 9.29
N ILE A 28 -12.71 2.88 8.37
CA ILE A 28 -12.24 1.56 7.91
C ILE A 28 -10.96 1.70 7.09
N ASP A 29 -10.96 2.57 6.08
CA ASP A 29 -9.93 2.63 5.04
C ASP A 29 -8.69 3.45 5.47
N ALA A 30 -8.66 3.96 6.70
CA ALA A 30 -7.52 4.69 7.25
C ALA A 30 -7.09 4.14 8.61
N PRO A 31 -7.61 4.57 9.78
CA PRO A 31 -7.04 4.15 11.05
C PRO A 31 -7.19 2.66 11.33
N CYS A 32 -8.36 2.06 11.07
CA CYS A 32 -8.59 0.64 11.41
C CYS A 32 -7.65 -0.28 10.62
N GLU A 33 -7.68 -0.18 9.31
CA GLU A 33 -6.86 -1.02 8.43
C GLU A 33 -5.35 -0.77 8.64
N LEU A 34 -4.94 0.49 8.86
CA LEU A 34 -3.54 0.78 9.13
C LEU A 34 -3.05 0.18 10.45
N ILE A 35 -3.87 0.22 11.49
CA ILE A 35 -3.54 -0.41 12.77
C ILE A 35 -3.30 -1.91 12.56
N ASP A 36 -4.14 -2.57 11.78
CA ASP A 36 -4.00 -3.99 11.49
C ASP A 36 -2.76 -4.27 10.61
N PHE A 37 -2.51 -3.47 9.59
CA PHE A 37 -1.27 -3.59 8.81
C PHE A 37 -0.03 -3.51 9.71
N LEU A 38 0.06 -2.55 10.61
CA LEU A 38 1.21 -2.41 11.49
C LEU A 38 1.36 -3.59 12.45
N ARG A 39 0.26 -4.11 12.99
CA ARG A 39 0.26 -5.28 13.89
C ARG A 39 0.67 -6.56 13.15
N PHE A 40 0.04 -6.83 11.99
CA PHE A 40 0.36 -8.01 11.20
C PHE A 40 1.75 -7.94 10.60
N SER A 41 2.19 -6.78 10.13
CA SER A 41 3.53 -6.63 9.55
C SER A 41 4.63 -6.90 10.58
N THR A 42 4.49 -6.49 11.84
CA THR A 42 5.45 -6.83 12.90
C THR A 42 5.48 -8.33 13.19
N PHE A 43 4.32 -8.96 13.19
CA PHE A 43 4.22 -10.43 13.35
C PHE A 43 4.90 -11.15 12.19
N TYR A 44 4.60 -10.77 10.93
CA TYR A 44 5.22 -11.39 9.76
C TYR A 44 6.71 -11.11 9.66
N ALA A 45 7.19 -9.93 10.05
CA ALA A 45 8.62 -9.63 10.09
C ALA A 45 9.36 -10.61 11.01
N SER A 46 8.80 -10.92 12.18
CA SER A 46 9.41 -11.93 13.08
C SER A 46 9.44 -13.33 12.47
N GLN A 47 8.43 -13.70 11.70
CA GLN A 47 8.42 -15.00 10.99
C GLN A 47 9.47 -15.04 9.87
N VAL A 48 9.61 -13.95 9.10
CA VAL A 48 10.67 -13.85 8.07
C VAL A 48 12.06 -14.05 8.70
N TYR A 49 12.34 -13.39 9.83
CA TYR A 49 13.62 -13.57 10.54
C TYR A 49 13.81 -14.97 11.13
N ALA A 50 12.74 -15.67 11.45
CA ALA A 50 12.79 -17.05 11.95
C ALA A 50 13.03 -18.09 10.84
N ASP A 51 12.81 -17.74 9.57
CA ASP A 51 13.05 -18.62 8.43
C ASP A 51 14.56 -18.73 8.19
N GLN A 52 15.13 -19.87 8.58
CA GLN A 52 16.56 -20.14 8.54
C GLN A 52 16.86 -21.43 7.76
N PRO A 53 18.02 -21.53 7.11
CA PRO A 53 18.40 -22.73 6.39
C PRO A 53 18.59 -23.92 7.34
N TYR A 54 18.44 -25.12 6.78
CA TYR A 54 18.67 -26.35 7.51
C TYR A 54 20.12 -26.45 8.01
N SER A 55 20.29 -26.88 9.26
CA SER A 55 21.59 -27.12 9.88
C SER A 55 21.72 -28.58 10.27
N GLU A 56 22.77 -29.25 9.84
CA GLU A 56 23.10 -30.61 10.24
C GLU A 56 23.81 -30.65 11.60
N THR A 57 23.90 -31.84 12.18
CA THR A 57 24.63 -32.04 13.43
C THR A 57 26.09 -31.58 13.31
N GLY A 58 26.49 -30.63 14.14
CA GLY A 58 27.85 -30.06 14.14
C GLY A 58 28.08 -28.94 13.13
N ILE A 59 27.07 -28.56 12.32
CA ILE A 59 27.13 -27.45 11.34
C ILE A 59 26.02 -26.46 11.65
N LEU A 60 26.34 -25.17 11.74
CA LEU A 60 25.38 -24.09 11.85
C LEU A 60 25.33 -23.31 10.52
N ASN A 61 24.21 -23.42 9.83
CA ASN A 61 23.87 -22.57 8.69
C ASN A 61 22.94 -21.44 9.16
N ARG A 62 23.30 -20.21 8.82
CA ARG A 62 22.54 -19.04 9.24
C ARG A 62 22.42 -18.04 8.10
N MET A 63 21.27 -17.43 7.98
CA MET A 63 20.98 -16.33 7.07
C MET A 63 20.97 -15.00 7.84
N GLU A 64 21.67 -14.01 7.31
CA GLU A 64 21.68 -12.64 7.83
C GLU A 64 20.83 -11.77 6.89
N TYR A 65 19.73 -11.24 7.42
CA TYR A 65 18.86 -10.35 6.67
C TYR A 65 19.40 -8.92 6.76
N ARG A 66 19.65 -8.30 5.61
CA ARG A 66 20.13 -6.93 5.49
C ARG A 66 19.15 -6.07 4.70
N ALA A 67 19.10 -4.78 5.02
CA ALA A 67 18.42 -3.79 4.19
C ALA A 67 19.01 -3.74 2.78
N LEU A 68 18.22 -3.28 1.82
CA LEU A 68 18.68 -3.03 0.45
C LEU A 68 19.69 -1.87 0.43
N GLU A 69 20.65 -1.92 -0.48
CA GLU A 69 21.62 -0.84 -0.72
C GLU A 69 21.00 0.27 -1.55
N GLY A 70 20.46 1.28 -0.89
CA GLY A 70 19.77 2.39 -1.53
C GLY A 70 18.43 2.69 -0.85
N PHE A 71 17.47 3.19 -1.62
CA PHE A 71 16.14 3.50 -1.09
C PHE A 71 15.03 2.76 -1.82
N VAL A 72 13.92 2.57 -1.12
CA VAL A 72 12.66 2.08 -1.71
C VAL A 72 11.80 3.28 -2.10
N PHE A 73 11.42 3.38 -3.35
CA PHE A 73 10.45 4.35 -3.82
C PHE A 73 9.03 3.84 -3.58
N SER A 74 8.31 4.49 -2.68
CA SER A 74 6.91 4.17 -2.37
C SER A 74 5.99 5.18 -3.06
N LEU A 75 5.35 4.75 -4.12
CA LEU A 75 4.36 5.54 -4.86
C LEU A 75 2.96 5.05 -4.50
N THR A 76 2.19 5.89 -3.80
CA THR A 76 1.02 5.45 -3.06
C THR A 76 -0.30 5.98 -3.63
N PRO A 77 -1.40 5.21 -3.48
CA PRO A 77 -2.69 5.53 -4.08
C PRO A 77 -3.42 6.65 -3.32
N PHE A 78 -4.54 7.11 -3.92
CA PHE A 78 -5.39 8.11 -3.30
C PHE A 78 -6.52 7.52 -2.46
N ASN A 79 -6.94 6.30 -2.77
CA ASN A 79 -8.19 5.73 -2.27
C ASN A 79 -8.10 5.17 -0.84
N PHE A 80 -6.92 4.71 -0.40
CA PHE A 80 -6.70 4.16 0.94
C PHE A 80 -5.49 4.82 1.60
N THR A 81 -5.74 5.59 2.64
CA THR A 81 -4.67 6.19 3.46
C THR A 81 -3.87 5.13 4.23
N SER A 82 -4.50 4.04 4.63
CA SER A 82 -3.86 2.86 5.21
C SER A 82 -2.81 2.24 4.29
N ILE A 83 -3.16 1.98 3.02
CA ILE A 83 -2.25 1.44 2.02
C ILE A 83 -1.09 2.41 1.77
N ALA A 84 -1.40 3.70 1.64
CA ALA A 84 -0.38 4.73 1.44
C ALA A 84 0.69 4.73 2.54
N SER A 85 0.29 4.44 3.78
CA SER A 85 1.20 4.29 4.91
C SER A 85 1.95 2.96 4.88
N ASN A 86 1.25 1.86 4.62
CA ASN A 86 1.83 0.51 4.65
C ASN A 86 2.96 0.36 3.62
N LEU A 87 2.84 0.97 2.44
CA LEU A 87 3.88 0.90 1.40
C LEU A 87 5.23 1.48 1.86
N ASN A 88 5.23 2.37 2.85
CA ASN A 88 6.45 2.94 3.44
C ASN A 88 6.90 2.15 4.67
N MET A 89 5.95 1.78 5.51
CA MET A 89 6.28 1.18 6.80
C MET A 89 6.74 -0.27 6.66
N ALA A 90 6.22 -1.03 5.71
CA ALA A 90 6.66 -2.40 5.47
C ALA A 90 8.16 -2.49 5.13
N PRO A 91 8.69 -1.76 4.12
CA PRO A 91 10.13 -1.74 3.89
C PRO A 91 10.92 -1.11 5.05
N ALA A 92 10.40 -0.08 5.73
CA ALA A 92 11.08 0.56 6.85
C ALA A 92 11.27 -0.40 8.03
N MET A 93 10.28 -1.23 8.34
CA MET A 93 10.40 -2.28 9.37
C MET A 93 11.51 -3.29 9.09
N MET A 94 11.82 -3.52 7.82
CA MET A 94 12.92 -4.41 7.39
C MET A 94 14.26 -3.67 7.22
N GLY A 95 14.38 -2.47 7.81
CA GLY A 95 15.60 -1.67 7.84
C GLY A 95 15.85 -0.81 6.60
N ASN A 96 14.90 -0.68 5.68
CA ASN A 96 15.06 0.12 4.47
C ASN A 96 14.68 1.58 4.68
N VAL A 97 15.25 2.46 3.86
CA VAL A 97 14.83 3.86 3.74
C VAL A 97 13.77 3.96 2.65
N ALA A 98 12.70 4.70 2.92
CA ALA A 98 11.63 4.93 1.95
C ALA A 98 11.57 6.39 1.50
N VAL A 99 11.42 6.59 0.19
CA VAL A 99 11.05 7.86 -0.42
C VAL A 99 9.58 7.78 -0.80
N TRP A 100 8.75 8.52 -0.08
CA TRP A 100 7.30 8.45 -0.19
C TRP A 100 6.74 9.57 -1.06
N LYS A 101 6.20 9.22 -2.20
CA LYS A 101 5.42 10.12 -3.04
C LYS A 101 3.92 9.82 -2.87
N PRO A 102 3.17 10.64 -2.12
CA PRO A 102 1.73 10.47 -1.97
C PRO A 102 0.98 10.84 -3.25
N SER A 103 -0.22 10.30 -3.42
CA SER A 103 -1.15 10.85 -4.41
C SER A 103 -1.48 12.32 -4.08
N THR A 104 -1.59 13.16 -5.11
CA THR A 104 -1.85 14.59 -4.93
C THR A 104 -3.16 14.86 -4.17
N THR A 105 -4.19 14.08 -4.43
CA THR A 105 -5.49 14.20 -3.76
C THR A 105 -5.52 13.67 -2.33
N ALA A 106 -4.51 12.91 -1.91
CA ALA A 106 -4.40 12.33 -0.57
C ALA A 106 -3.26 12.95 0.27
N ILE A 107 -2.66 14.04 -0.17
CA ILE A 107 -1.54 14.69 0.54
C ILE A 107 -1.93 15.04 1.97
N HIS A 108 -3.13 15.54 2.19
CA HIS A 108 -3.59 16.02 3.49
C HIS A 108 -3.61 14.89 4.55
N SER A 109 -4.26 13.77 4.25
CA SER A 109 -4.31 12.63 5.17
C SER A 109 -2.92 11.99 5.37
N ASN A 110 -2.14 11.88 4.29
CA ASN A 110 -0.80 11.31 4.33
C ASN A 110 0.20 12.20 5.11
N TYR A 111 0.01 13.52 5.09
CA TYR A 111 0.79 14.43 5.93
C TYR A 111 0.52 14.19 7.42
N PHE A 112 -0.73 13.98 7.82
CA PHE A 112 -1.04 13.64 9.21
C PHE A 112 -0.44 12.31 9.62
N LEU A 113 -0.41 11.31 8.73
CA LEU A 113 0.29 10.06 9.01
C LEU A 113 1.79 10.28 9.26
N MET A 114 2.43 11.14 8.47
CA MET A 114 3.84 11.48 8.71
C MET A 114 4.03 12.10 10.10
N LYS A 115 3.10 12.94 10.57
CA LYS A 115 3.11 13.48 11.94
C LYS A 115 2.96 12.39 13.00
N VAL A 116 2.07 11.42 12.75
CA VAL A 116 1.89 10.26 13.64
C VAL A 116 3.20 9.47 13.77
N PHE A 117 3.89 9.22 12.65
CA PHE A 117 5.16 8.50 12.66
C PHE A 117 6.25 9.25 13.40
N GLN A 118 6.38 10.55 13.19
CA GLN A 118 7.33 11.40 13.90
C GLN A 118 7.06 11.39 15.41
N GLU A 119 5.81 11.54 15.84
CA GLU A 119 5.44 11.48 17.25
C GLU A 119 5.64 10.08 17.85
N ALA A 120 5.48 9.02 17.06
CA ALA A 120 5.77 7.66 17.46
C ALA A 120 7.27 7.36 17.60
N GLY A 121 8.15 8.30 17.22
CA GLY A 121 9.60 8.15 17.32
C GLY A 121 10.28 7.60 16.08
N LEU A 122 9.61 7.64 14.91
CA LEU A 122 10.28 7.28 13.64
C LEU A 122 11.48 8.20 13.43
N PRO A 123 12.72 7.68 13.32
CA PRO A 123 13.90 8.49 13.10
C PRO A 123 13.83 9.29 11.78
N ASP A 124 14.41 10.48 11.78
CA ASP A 124 14.53 11.30 10.59
C ASP A 124 15.29 10.57 9.49
N GLY A 125 14.82 10.73 8.25
CA GLY A 125 15.43 10.13 7.07
C GLY A 125 14.99 8.68 6.77
N VAL A 126 14.30 7.98 7.69
CA VAL A 126 13.79 6.62 7.42
C VAL A 126 12.64 6.66 6.41
N VAL A 127 11.67 7.54 6.60
CA VAL A 127 10.61 7.80 5.62
C VAL A 127 10.66 9.26 5.21
N ASN A 128 10.85 9.52 3.93
CA ASN A 128 11.02 10.85 3.35
C ASN A 128 9.78 11.20 2.52
N PHE A 129 8.93 12.07 3.04
CA PHE A 129 7.67 12.47 2.42
C PHE A 129 7.89 13.56 1.39
N ILE A 130 7.66 13.23 0.09
CA ILE A 130 7.92 14.12 -1.05
C ILE A 130 6.63 14.32 -1.85
N PRO A 131 5.77 15.29 -1.50
CA PRO A 131 4.61 15.65 -2.31
C PRO A 131 5.06 16.38 -3.58
N GLY A 132 4.37 16.14 -4.68
CA GLY A 132 4.65 16.81 -5.93
C GLY A 132 4.14 16.08 -7.16
N GLN A 133 4.50 16.60 -8.33
CA GLN A 133 4.03 16.10 -9.61
C GLN A 133 4.67 14.74 -9.94
N GLY A 134 3.82 13.73 -10.19
CA GLY A 134 4.25 12.34 -10.35
C GLY A 134 5.22 12.12 -11.51
N SER A 135 5.00 12.80 -12.64
CA SER A 135 5.88 12.70 -13.82
C SER A 135 7.29 13.26 -13.57
N VAL A 136 7.40 14.32 -12.77
CA VAL A 136 8.69 14.93 -12.42
C VAL A 136 9.44 14.04 -11.42
N ILE A 137 8.79 13.70 -10.31
CA ILE A 137 9.41 12.88 -9.26
C ILE A 137 9.75 11.49 -9.80
N GLY A 138 8.82 10.85 -10.54
CA GLY A 138 9.04 9.54 -11.13
C GLY A 138 10.28 9.48 -12.01
N LYS A 139 10.47 10.49 -12.88
CA LYS A 139 11.66 10.57 -13.75
C LYS A 139 12.96 10.70 -12.96
N VAL A 140 12.98 11.54 -11.93
CA VAL A 140 14.19 11.72 -11.09
C VAL A 140 14.52 10.43 -10.34
N ILE A 141 13.51 9.81 -9.74
CA ILE A 141 13.67 8.58 -8.94
C ILE A 141 14.12 7.41 -9.80
N THR A 142 13.46 7.17 -10.94
CA THR A 142 13.83 6.05 -11.83
C THR A 142 15.19 6.24 -12.49
N GLY A 143 15.68 7.47 -12.58
CA GLY A 143 17.04 7.79 -13.02
C GLY A 143 18.12 7.74 -11.93
N SER A 144 17.75 7.55 -10.67
CA SER A 144 18.72 7.48 -9.58
C SER A 144 19.41 6.12 -9.50
N ARG A 145 20.75 6.11 -9.49
CA ARG A 145 21.52 4.87 -9.33
C ARG A 145 21.30 4.15 -8.00
N ASP A 146 20.75 4.87 -7.00
CA ASP A 146 20.52 4.37 -5.65
C ASP A 146 19.09 3.83 -5.47
N LEU A 147 18.28 3.74 -6.54
CA LEU A 147 16.97 3.09 -6.48
C LEU A 147 17.17 1.59 -6.25
N ALA A 148 16.81 1.12 -5.07
CA ALA A 148 16.95 -0.29 -4.67
C ALA A 148 15.62 -1.05 -4.64
N GLY A 149 14.48 -0.34 -4.56
CA GLY A 149 13.15 -0.92 -4.58
C GLY A 149 12.09 0.04 -5.09
N PHE A 150 11.05 -0.51 -5.71
CA PHE A 150 9.86 0.21 -6.15
C PHE A 150 8.62 -0.48 -5.59
N HIS A 151 7.94 0.18 -4.65
CA HIS A 151 6.72 -0.31 -4.02
C HIS A 151 5.54 0.56 -4.43
N PHE A 152 4.61 -0.03 -5.14
CA PHE A 152 3.58 0.70 -5.87
C PHE A 152 2.18 0.16 -5.61
N THR A 153 1.23 1.07 -5.41
CA THR A 153 -0.20 0.80 -5.58
C THR A 153 -0.84 1.94 -6.36
N GLY A 154 -1.54 1.61 -7.45
CA GLY A 154 -2.18 2.60 -8.31
C GLY A 154 -2.67 2.03 -9.65
N SER A 155 -2.66 2.86 -10.70
CA SER A 155 -3.14 2.43 -12.01
C SER A 155 -2.14 1.52 -12.72
N THR A 156 -2.65 0.50 -13.42
CA THR A 156 -1.85 -0.43 -14.23
C THR A 156 -0.99 0.30 -15.26
N SER A 157 -1.52 1.35 -15.88
CA SER A 157 -0.78 2.12 -16.89
C SER A 157 0.44 2.85 -16.30
N THR A 158 0.30 3.44 -15.12
CA THR A 158 1.41 4.08 -14.41
C THR A 158 2.45 3.04 -14.00
N PHE A 159 2.02 1.90 -13.46
CA PHE A 159 2.92 0.81 -13.08
C PHE A 159 3.76 0.33 -14.28
N ASN A 160 3.10 0.03 -15.39
CA ASN A 160 3.77 -0.43 -16.62
C ASN A 160 4.77 0.59 -17.15
N THR A 161 4.43 1.88 -17.06
CA THR A 161 5.34 2.96 -17.49
C THR A 161 6.59 3.02 -16.64
N LEU A 162 6.44 2.99 -15.31
CA LEU A 162 7.58 3.05 -14.39
C LEU A 162 8.41 1.77 -14.44
N TRP A 163 7.78 0.59 -14.56
CA TRP A 163 8.50 -0.66 -14.74
C TRP A 163 9.37 -0.65 -15.99
N ARG A 164 8.82 -0.15 -17.11
CA ARG A 164 9.60 0.01 -18.35
C ARG A 164 10.79 0.93 -18.15
N GLN A 165 10.60 2.10 -17.52
CA GLN A 165 11.68 3.04 -17.22
C GLN A 165 12.77 2.42 -16.34
N ILE A 166 12.37 1.63 -15.33
CA ILE A 166 13.33 0.88 -14.50
C ILE A 166 14.08 -0.14 -15.34
N GLY A 167 13.39 -0.88 -16.21
CA GLY A 167 14.01 -1.85 -17.11
C GLY A 167 15.03 -1.26 -18.09
N GLU A 168 14.71 -0.07 -18.63
CA GLU A 168 15.60 0.67 -19.54
C GLU A 168 16.86 1.19 -18.82
N ASN A 169 16.83 1.36 -17.52
CA ASN A 169 17.93 1.87 -16.70
C ASN A 169 18.73 0.79 -15.94
N LEU A 170 18.50 -0.51 -16.17
CA LEU A 170 19.09 -1.59 -15.38
C LEU A 170 20.61 -1.50 -15.23
N GLY A 171 21.34 -1.11 -16.28
CA GLY A 171 22.80 -0.97 -16.23
C GLY A 171 23.30 0.23 -15.41
N HIS A 172 22.41 1.12 -14.97
CA HIS A 172 22.77 2.32 -14.21
C HIS A 172 22.68 2.11 -12.69
N TYR A 173 21.84 1.20 -12.23
CA TYR A 173 21.61 0.97 -10.78
C TYR A 173 22.79 0.24 -10.13
N LYS A 174 23.02 0.51 -8.84
CA LYS A 174 24.00 -0.24 -8.03
C LYS A 174 23.64 -1.72 -7.90
N SER A 175 22.35 -2.01 -7.81
CA SER A 175 21.75 -3.34 -7.78
C SER A 175 20.40 -3.28 -8.49
N TYR A 176 19.93 -4.38 -9.08
CA TYR A 176 18.63 -4.40 -9.73
C TYR A 176 17.50 -4.10 -8.69
N PRO A 177 16.64 -3.09 -8.95
CA PRO A 177 15.58 -2.73 -8.03
C PRO A 177 14.56 -3.85 -7.84
N LYS A 178 14.13 -4.08 -6.61
CA LYS A 178 13.01 -4.99 -6.30
C LYS A 178 11.70 -4.28 -6.64
N ILE A 179 10.83 -4.92 -7.41
CA ILE A 179 9.56 -4.34 -7.82
C ILE A 179 8.42 -5.09 -7.17
N VAL A 180 7.60 -4.37 -6.41
CA VAL A 180 6.35 -4.86 -5.82
C VAL A 180 5.24 -3.92 -6.24
N GLY A 181 4.24 -4.44 -6.94
CA GLY A 181 3.17 -3.62 -7.49
C GLY A 181 1.80 -4.25 -7.29
N GLU A 182 0.86 -3.42 -6.85
CA GLU A 182 -0.56 -3.69 -6.86
C GLU A 182 -1.26 -2.70 -7.79
N THR A 183 -2.09 -3.19 -8.68
CA THR A 183 -2.77 -2.38 -9.70
C THR A 183 -4.29 -2.57 -9.64
N GLY A 184 -4.99 -2.22 -10.70
CA GLY A 184 -6.45 -2.38 -10.79
C GLY A 184 -6.88 -3.85 -10.77
N GLY A 185 -8.06 -4.10 -10.21
CA GLY A 185 -8.67 -5.43 -10.12
C GLY A 185 -9.75 -5.67 -11.16
N LYS A 186 -10.13 -6.94 -11.31
CA LYS A 186 -11.26 -7.44 -12.10
C LYS A 186 -12.15 -8.34 -11.23
N ASN A 187 -12.48 -7.87 -10.04
CA ASN A 187 -13.25 -8.64 -9.07
C ASN A 187 -14.68 -8.87 -9.53
N PHE A 188 -15.27 -9.95 -9.07
CA PHE A 188 -16.61 -10.34 -9.51
C PHE A 188 -17.46 -10.82 -8.33
N ILE A 189 -18.76 -10.80 -8.54
CA ILE A 189 -19.75 -11.39 -7.67
C ILE A 189 -20.35 -12.58 -8.43
N PHE A 190 -20.37 -13.75 -7.81
CA PHE A 190 -20.95 -14.96 -8.37
C PHE A 190 -22.13 -15.40 -7.49
N ALA A 191 -23.35 -15.34 -8.03
CA ALA A 191 -24.55 -15.72 -7.32
C ALA A 191 -24.95 -17.17 -7.60
N HIS A 192 -25.27 -17.93 -6.55
CA HIS A 192 -25.85 -19.26 -6.67
C HIS A 192 -27.39 -19.15 -6.81
N PRO A 193 -28.07 -20.05 -7.54
CA PRO A 193 -29.53 -20.00 -7.73
C PRO A 193 -30.36 -20.01 -6.45
N SER A 194 -29.80 -20.52 -5.33
CA SER A 194 -30.48 -20.54 -4.02
C SER A 194 -30.31 -19.27 -3.21
N ALA A 195 -29.52 -18.30 -3.70
CA ALA A 195 -29.31 -17.06 -2.96
C ALA A 195 -30.57 -16.17 -3.01
N PRO A 196 -30.94 -15.48 -1.91
CA PRO A 196 -32.02 -14.50 -1.94
C PRO A 196 -31.69 -13.34 -2.90
N ALA A 197 -32.58 -13.03 -3.83
CA ALA A 197 -32.33 -12.00 -4.84
C ALA A 197 -32.00 -10.62 -4.25
N LEU A 198 -32.65 -10.24 -3.13
CA LEU A 198 -32.39 -8.98 -2.44
C LEU A 198 -30.98 -8.92 -1.86
N ASP A 199 -30.49 -10.03 -1.31
CA ASP A 199 -29.13 -10.10 -0.75
C ASP A 199 -28.08 -9.97 -1.86
N VAL A 200 -28.30 -10.65 -3.00
CA VAL A 200 -27.45 -10.54 -4.19
C VAL A 200 -27.44 -9.11 -4.72
N ALA A 201 -28.59 -8.47 -4.86
CA ALA A 201 -28.69 -7.08 -5.31
C ALA A 201 -27.96 -6.14 -4.36
N THR A 202 -28.13 -6.31 -3.05
CA THR A 202 -27.45 -5.52 -2.01
C THR A 202 -25.94 -5.71 -2.09
N ALA A 203 -25.46 -6.94 -2.21
CA ALA A 203 -24.03 -7.25 -2.36
C ALA A 203 -23.43 -6.62 -3.63
N ILE A 204 -24.17 -6.63 -4.75
CA ILE A 204 -23.74 -5.99 -6.00
C ILE A 204 -23.62 -4.47 -5.81
N VAL A 205 -24.64 -3.81 -5.25
CA VAL A 205 -24.63 -2.36 -5.05
C VAL A 205 -23.48 -1.95 -4.12
N ARG A 206 -23.32 -2.62 -2.99
CA ARG A 206 -22.25 -2.31 -2.06
C ARG A 206 -20.87 -2.66 -2.59
N GLY A 207 -20.71 -3.84 -3.18
CA GLY A 207 -19.41 -4.29 -3.68
C GLY A 207 -18.91 -3.55 -4.91
N ALA A 208 -19.83 -3.04 -5.75
CA ALA A 208 -19.45 -2.35 -6.99
C ALA A 208 -19.36 -0.83 -6.85
N PHE A 209 -20.21 -0.22 -6.01
CA PHE A 209 -20.41 1.23 -6.00
C PHE A 209 -19.98 1.93 -4.72
N GLU A 210 -19.58 1.19 -3.68
CA GLU A 210 -19.01 1.82 -2.48
C GLU A 210 -17.81 2.68 -2.88
N TYR A 211 -17.76 3.92 -2.35
CA TYR A 211 -16.75 4.92 -2.73
C TYR A 211 -16.64 5.09 -4.25
N GLN A 212 -17.78 5.13 -4.94
CA GLN A 212 -17.91 5.25 -6.40
C GLN A 212 -17.12 4.18 -7.19
N GLY A 213 -16.92 3.00 -6.61
CA GLY A 213 -16.11 1.94 -7.21
C GLY A 213 -14.62 2.23 -7.29
N GLN A 214 -14.12 3.23 -6.57
CA GLN A 214 -12.69 3.62 -6.56
C GLN A 214 -11.85 2.73 -5.64
N LYS A 215 -12.05 1.43 -5.73
CA LYS A 215 -11.31 0.40 -4.98
C LYS A 215 -10.79 -0.66 -5.94
N CYS A 216 -9.56 -1.13 -5.73
CA CYS A 216 -8.99 -2.26 -6.47
C CYS A 216 -9.82 -3.54 -6.29
N SER A 217 -10.56 -3.65 -5.18
CA SER A 217 -11.45 -4.75 -4.82
C SER A 217 -12.91 -4.55 -5.24
N ALA A 218 -13.28 -3.43 -5.89
CA ALA A 218 -14.67 -3.20 -6.32
C ALA A 218 -15.13 -4.24 -7.35
N GLY A 219 -16.35 -4.77 -7.17
CA GLY A 219 -16.93 -5.71 -8.11
C GLY A 219 -17.21 -5.06 -9.46
N SER A 220 -16.53 -5.49 -10.51
CA SER A 220 -16.68 -4.96 -11.86
C SER A 220 -17.55 -5.86 -12.76
N ARG A 221 -17.98 -7.01 -12.26
CA ARG A 221 -18.83 -7.98 -12.96
C ARG A 221 -19.69 -8.76 -11.97
N ALA A 222 -20.91 -9.08 -12.37
CA ALA A 222 -21.79 -9.99 -11.65
C ALA A 222 -22.21 -11.16 -12.55
N TYR A 223 -22.09 -12.36 -12.04
CA TYR A 223 -22.60 -13.57 -12.67
C TYR A 223 -23.88 -13.97 -11.95
N ILE A 224 -25.01 -13.79 -12.61
CA ILE A 224 -26.34 -13.98 -12.05
C ILE A 224 -27.03 -15.09 -12.81
N PRO A 225 -27.51 -16.17 -12.16
CA PRO A 225 -28.28 -17.22 -12.85
C PRO A 225 -29.60 -16.66 -13.37
N ALA A 226 -30.07 -17.21 -14.51
CA ALA A 226 -31.30 -16.76 -15.15
C ALA A 226 -32.53 -16.79 -14.23
N SER A 227 -32.55 -17.72 -13.26
CA SER A 227 -33.63 -17.84 -12.27
C SER A 227 -33.71 -16.65 -11.27
N LEU A 228 -32.66 -15.84 -11.14
CA LEU A 228 -32.61 -14.67 -10.26
C LEU A 228 -32.63 -13.34 -11.03
N TRP A 229 -32.58 -13.38 -12.34
CA TRP A 229 -32.56 -12.19 -13.21
C TRP A 229 -33.92 -11.49 -13.31
#